data_d4ec80ce318343e6d8bfe9f0e1d913e3
#
_entry.id   d4ec80ce318343e6d8bfe9f0e1d913e3
#
_cell.length_a   1.000
_cell.length_b   1.000
_cell.length_c   1.000
_cell.angle_alpha   90.00
_cell.angle_beta   90.00
_cell.angle_gamma   90.00
#
_symmetry.space_group_name_H-M   'P 1'
#
loop_
_entity.id
_entity.type
_entity.pdbx_description
1 polymer ?
#
loop_
_entity_poly.entity_id
_entity_poly.type
_entity_poly.pdbx_seq_one_letter_code
_entity_poly.pdbx_strand_id
1 'polypeptide(L)'
;MTAMPYGRCVVYSFRGDKDEMIEKARVGILPIFKRQSGFIAYGVIPVGDKLVSMSAWNSESDAKGADEAAKDWVSKNVDMTVEQSYMGDYSWLEFASQ
;
A
#
# COMPACT_ATOMS: atom_id res chain seq x y z
N MET A 1 12.31 17.93 16.06
CA MET A 1 12.20 17.81 14.60
C MET A 1 11.50 16.52 14.24
N THR A 2 10.55 16.60 13.34
CA THR A 2 9.79 15.43 12.91
C THR A 2 10.49 14.75 11.75
N ALA A 3 10.65 13.43 11.83
CA ALA A 3 11.19 12.68 10.71
C ALA A 3 10.22 12.73 9.54
N MET A 4 10.77 12.71 8.33
CA MET A 4 9.93 12.64 7.12
C MET A 4 9.24 11.29 7.05
N PRO A 5 8.01 11.24 6.53
CA PRO A 5 7.33 9.97 6.33
C PRO A 5 8.09 9.06 5.37
N TYR A 6 7.89 7.77 5.54
CA TYR A 6 8.46 6.75 4.68
C TYR A 6 7.37 6.24 3.74
N GLY A 7 7.66 6.21 2.44
CA GLY A 7 6.70 5.84 1.43
C GLY A 7 6.87 4.41 0.95
N ARG A 8 5.75 3.82 0.54
CA ARG A 8 5.72 2.51 -0.09
C ARG A 8 4.81 2.60 -1.31
N CYS A 9 5.32 2.15 -2.46
CA CYS A 9 4.54 2.12 -3.71
C CYS A 9 4.76 0.77 -4.37
N VAL A 10 3.68 0.02 -4.58
CA VAL A 10 3.76 -1.31 -5.19
C VAL A 10 2.80 -1.36 -6.37
N VAL A 11 3.29 -1.83 -7.50
CA VAL A 11 2.49 -2.01 -8.70
C VAL A 11 2.21 -3.50 -8.86
N TYR A 12 0.94 -3.85 -8.93
CA TYR A 12 0.49 -5.23 -9.14
C TYR A 12 -0.17 -5.39 -10.49
N SER A 13 0.03 -6.55 -11.13
CA SER A 13 -0.88 -7.04 -12.15
C SER A 13 -1.85 -8.00 -11.47
N PHE A 14 -3.03 -8.20 -12.06
CA PHE A 14 -4.05 -9.05 -11.47
C PHE A 14 -4.82 -9.80 -12.55
N ARG A 15 -5.49 -10.86 -12.13
CA ARG A 15 -6.41 -11.61 -12.97
C ARG A 15 -7.82 -11.49 -12.43
N GLY A 16 -8.79 -11.47 -13.35
CA GLY A 16 -10.19 -11.41 -12.99
C GLY A 16 -10.75 -10.00 -13.04
N ASP A 17 -11.89 -9.81 -12.41
CA ASP A 17 -12.61 -8.55 -12.44
C ASP A 17 -11.92 -7.50 -11.60
N LYS A 18 -11.69 -6.33 -12.19
CA LYS A 18 -10.99 -5.22 -11.55
C LYS A 18 -11.73 -4.71 -10.30
N ASP A 19 -13.03 -4.48 -10.43
CA ASP A 19 -13.80 -3.89 -9.33
C ASP A 19 -13.89 -4.85 -8.15
N GLU A 20 -14.06 -6.14 -8.44
CA GLU A 20 -14.07 -7.18 -7.41
C GLU A 20 -12.72 -7.27 -6.70
N MET A 21 -11.62 -7.19 -7.46
CA MET A 21 -10.28 -7.25 -6.91
C MET A 21 -10.00 -6.04 -5.99
N ILE A 22 -10.40 -4.85 -6.43
CA ILE A 22 -10.24 -3.62 -5.65
C ILE A 22 -11.01 -3.71 -4.34
N GLU A 23 -12.26 -4.15 -4.38
CA GLU A 23 -13.08 -4.27 -3.18
C GLU A 23 -12.52 -5.30 -2.22
N LYS A 24 -12.07 -6.42 -2.75
CA LYS A 24 -11.44 -7.48 -1.95
C LYS A 24 -10.20 -6.96 -1.22
N ALA A 25 -9.35 -6.22 -1.95
CA ALA A 25 -8.15 -5.63 -1.36
C ALA A 25 -8.50 -4.58 -0.30
N ARG A 26 -9.51 -3.75 -0.57
CA ARG A 26 -9.96 -2.74 0.39
C ARG A 26 -10.44 -3.39 1.70
N VAL A 27 -11.27 -4.40 1.58
CA VAL A 27 -11.82 -5.10 2.76
C VAL A 27 -10.72 -5.88 3.51
N GLY A 28 -9.77 -6.44 2.79
CA GLY A 28 -8.73 -7.28 3.39
C GLY A 28 -7.51 -6.54 3.89
N ILE A 29 -6.95 -5.64 3.08
CA ILE A 29 -5.68 -4.99 3.40
C ILE A 29 -5.87 -3.74 4.25
N LEU A 30 -6.86 -2.90 3.95
CA LEU A 30 -7.02 -1.64 4.66
C LEU A 30 -7.12 -1.81 6.18
N PRO A 31 -7.92 -2.75 6.71
CA PRO A 31 -7.94 -2.94 8.16
C PRO A 31 -6.59 -3.37 8.74
N ILE A 32 -5.83 -4.18 7.99
CA ILE A 32 -4.49 -4.60 8.42
C ILE A 32 -3.58 -3.38 8.53
N PHE A 33 -3.59 -2.52 7.51
CA PHE A 33 -2.75 -1.32 7.50
C PHE A 33 -3.15 -0.35 8.61
N LYS A 34 -4.44 -0.19 8.86
CA LYS A 34 -4.92 0.71 9.92
C LYS A 34 -4.45 0.26 11.31
N ARG A 35 -4.25 -1.03 11.50
CA ARG A 35 -3.75 -1.57 12.77
C ARG A 35 -2.23 -1.61 12.85
N GLN A 36 -1.56 -1.43 11.72
CA GLN A 36 -0.10 -1.44 11.67
C GLN A 36 0.46 -0.19 12.32
N SER A 37 1.51 -0.34 13.10
CA SER A 37 2.20 0.78 13.72
C SER A 37 2.65 1.78 12.66
N GLY A 38 2.47 3.08 12.94
CA GLY A 38 2.98 4.15 12.09
C GLY A 38 2.17 4.45 10.85
N PHE A 39 0.96 3.91 10.72
CA PHE A 39 0.10 4.15 9.57
C PHE A 39 -0.25 5.63 9.42
N ILE A 40 -0.05 6.19 8.22
CA ILE A 40 -0.42 7.58 7.91
C ILE A 40 -1.51 7.61 6.84
N ALA A 41 -1.29 6.94 5.72
CA ALA A 41 -2.22 6.99 4.59
C ALA A 41 -2.06 5.78 3.69
N TYR A 42 -3.13 5.43 2.98
CA TYR A 42 -3.12 4.31 2.05
C TYR A 42 -4.12 4.59 0.93
N GLY A 43 -3.71 4.36 -0.30
CA GLY A 43 -4.58 4.51 -1.45
C GLY A 43 -4.21 3.52 -2.54
N VAL A 44 -5.19 3.20 -3.38
CA VAL A 44 -5.00 2.31 -4.52
C VAL A 44 -5.56 2.99 -5.76
N ILE A 45 -4.75 3.03 -6.81
CA ILE A 45 -5.16 3.64 -8.09
C ILE A 45 -5.13 2.54 -9.15
N PRO A 46 -6.28 2.19 -9.73
CA PRO A 46 -6.29 1.25 -10.86
C PRO A 46 -5.85 1.99 -12.13
N VAL A 47 -4.93 1.37 -12.88
CA VAL A 47 -4.42 1.94 -14.13
C VAL A 47 -4.34 0.80 -15.16
N GLY A 48 -5.27 0.77 -16.12
CA GLY A 48 -5.34 -0.31 -17.09
C GLY A 48 -5.52 -1.66 -16.40
N ASP A 49 -4.60 -2.58 -16.64
CA ASP A 49 -4.61 -3.90 -16.03
C ASP A 49 -3.73 -3.97 -14.77
N LYS A 50 -3.38 -2.81 -14.21
CA LYS A 50 -2.52 -2.72 -13.02
C LYS A 50 -3.26 -2.08 -11.86
N LEU A 51 -2.79 -2.38 -10.66
CA LEU A 51 -3.20 -1.66 -9.45
C LEU A 51 -1.95 -1.03 -8.85
N VAL A 52 -2.00 0.28 -8.62
CA VAL A 52 -0.92 1.01 -7.98
C VAL A 52 -1.31 1.25 -6.53
N SER A 53 -0.58 0.61 -5.62
CA SER A 53 -0.81 0.72 -4.18
C SER A 53 0.20 1.70 -3.60
N MET A 54 -0.29 2.75 -2.92
CA MET A 54 0.57 3.75 -2.31
C MET A 54 0.23 3.89 -0.84
N SER A 55 1.26 3.99 0.00
CA SER A 55 1.05 4.17 1.43
C SER A 55 2.19 4.99 2.04
N ALA A 56 1.89 5.59 3.18
CA ALA A 56 2.86 6.40 3.92
C ALA A 56 2.87 5.96 5.37
N TRP A 57 4.07 5.95 5.96
CA TRP A 57 4.34 5.39 7.28
C TRP A 57 5.28 6.29 8.05
N ASN A 58 5.25 6.21 9.38
CA ASN A 58 6.13 7.03 10.21
C ASN A 58 7.61 6.65 10.09
N SER A 59 7.92 5.41 9.75
CA SER A 59 9.30 4.93 9.69
C SER A 59 9.46 3.82 8.67
N GLU A 60 10.70 3.54 8.33
CA GLU A 60 11.06 2.43 7.46
C GLU A 60 10.59 1.09 8.02
N SER A 61 10.79 0.87 9.32
CA SER A 61 10.40 -0.41 9.92
C SER A 61 8.89 -0.60 9.90
N ASP A 62 8.11 0.47 10.08
CA ASP A 62 6.65 0.41 9.96
C ASP A 62 6.23 0.05 8.54
N ALA A 63 6.85 0.67 7.54
CA ALA A 63 6.56 0.38 6.14
C ALA A 63 6.91 -1.07 5.78
N LYS A 64 8.03 -1.57 6.27
CA LYS A 64 8.45 -2.96 6.02
C LYS A 64 7.49 -3.95 6.66
N GLY A 65 7.02 -3.67 7.87
CA GLY A 65 6.02 -4.51 8.52
C GLY A 65 4.73 -4.56 7.73
N ALA A 66 4.29 -3.42 7.22
CA ALA A 66 3.10 -3.35 6.38
C ALA A 66 3.30 -4.12 5.07
N ASP A 67 4.47 -3.99 4.47
CA ASP A 67 4.78 -4.69 3.22
C ASP A 67 4.72 -6.21 3.39
N GLU A 68 5.28 -6.72 4.47
CA GLU A 68 5.21 -8.15 4.78
C GLU A 68 3.78 -8.61 5.00
N ALA A 69 2.99 -7.85 5.74
CA ALA A 69 1.59 -8.18 5.98
C ALA A 69 0.77 -8.17 4.69
N ALA A 70 1.02 -7.21 3.81
CA ALA A 70 0.33 -7.11 2.52
C ALA A 70 0.70 -8.30 1.63
N LYS A 71 1.98 -8.65 1.56
CA LYS A 71 2.43 -9.78 0.75
C LYS A 71 1.84 -11.09 1.23
N ASP A 72 1.77 -11.28 2.54
CA ASP A 72 1.17 -12.48 3.12
C ASP A 72 -0.31 -12.57 2.76
N TRP A 73 -1.05 -11.47 2.93
CA TRP A 73 -2.47 -11.44 2.60
C TRP A 73 -2.71 -11.72 1.12
N VAL A 74 -1.95 -11.07 0.24
CA VAL A 74 -2.07 -11.23 -1.21
C VAL A 74 -1.84 -12.70 -1.60
N SER A 75 -0.80 -13.32 -1.06
CA SER A 75 -0.46 -14.70 -1.41
C SER A 75 -1.55 -15.69 -1.03
N LYS A 76 -2.37 -15.37 -0.02
CA LYS A 76 -3.40 -16.27 0.50
C LYS A 76 -4.79 -15.98 -0.04
N ASN A 77 -5.04 -14.79 -0.57
CA ASN A 77 -6.42 -14.36 -0.83
C ASN A 77 -6.75 -13.94 -2.25
N VAL A 78 -5.76 -13.55 -3.04
CA VAL A 78 -6.01 -13.02 -4.39
C VAL A 78 -4.96 -13.49 -5.38
N ASP A 79 -5.28 -13.34 -6.68
CA ASP A 79 -4.37 -13.66 -7.77
C ASP A 79 -3.77 -12.35 -8.29
N MET A 80 -2.79 -11.83 -7.57
CA MET A 80 -2.05 -10.63 -7.94
C MET A 80 -0.56 -10.91 -7.91
N THR A 81 0.16 -10.30 -8.85
CA THR A 81 1.60 -10.43 -8.98
C THR A 81 2.26 -9.08 -8.81
N VAL A 82 3.30 -9.01 -7.98
CA VAL A 82 4.08 -7.78 -7.82
C VAL A 82 4.93 -7.56 -9.07
N GLU A 83 4.68 -6.45 -9.76
CA GLU A 83 5.46 -6.05 -10.93
C GLU A 83 6.62 -5.14 -10.53
N GLN A 84 6.36 -4.20 -9.62
CA GLN A 84 7.38 -3.27 -9.13
C GLN A 84 7.06 -2.94 -7.67
N SER A 85 8.11 -2.69 -6.89
CA SER A 85 7.96 -2.35 -5.49
C SER A 85 9.03 -1.31 -5.13
N TYR A 86 8.58 -0.19 -4.59
CA TYR A 86 9.46 0.92 -4.22
C TYR A 86 9.19 1.31 -2.78
N MET A 87 10.25 1.58 -2.03
CA MET A 87 10.13 2.13 -0.68
C MET A 87 11.26 3.12 -0.45
N GLY A 88 10.95 4.22 0.22
CA GLY A 88 11.96 5.24 0.52
C GLY A 88 11.37 6.39 1.31
N ASP A 89 12.25 7.26 1.79
CA ASP A 89 11.83 8.47 2.47
C ASP A 89 11.23 9.45 1.47
N TYR A 90 10.14 10.10 1.85
CA TYR A 90 9.66 11.24 1.08
C TYR A 90 10.68 12.37 1.21
N SER A 91 11.01 13.00 0.09
CA SER A 91 11.81 14.22 0.14
C SER A 91 11.02 15.34 0.81
N TRP A 92 9.74 15.40 0.48
CA TRP A 92 8.78 16.29 1.14
C TRP A 92 7.39 15.73 0.86
N LEU A 93 6.46 16.03 1.76
CA LEU A 93 5.08 15.61 1.65
C LEU A 93 4.21 16.72 2.23
N GLU A 94 3.33 17.27 1.40
CA GLU A 94 2.47 18.38 1.77
C GLU A 94 1.03 17.88 1.85
N PHE A 95 0.34 18.22 2.92
CA PHE A 95 -1.07 17.89 3.07
C PHE A 95 -1.90 19.13 2.81
N ALA A 96 -3.09 18.93 2.25
CA ALA A 96 -4.00 20.05 2.04
C ALA A 96 -4.39 20.67 3.40
N SER A 97 -4.51 21.98 3.40
CA SER A 97 -5.01 22.69 4.58
C SER A 97 -6.48 22.36 4.82
N GLN A 98 -6.84 22.22 6.07
CA GLN A 98 -8.23 21.96 6.45
C GLN A 98 -8.96 23.27 6.74
#